data_c6d4cc3ce33eebc2bae1728e5484bfc8
#
_entry.id   c6d4cc3ce33eebc2bae1728e5484bfc8
#
_cell.length_a   1.000
_cell.length_b   1.000
_cell.length_c   1.000
_cell.angle_alpha   90.00
_cell.angle_beta   90.00
_cell.angle_gamma   90.00
#
_symmetry.space_group_name_H-M   'P 1'
#
loop_
_entity.id
_entity.type
_entity.pdbx_description
1 polymer ?
#
loop_
_entity_poly.entity_id
_entity_poly.type
_entity_poly.pdbx_seq_one_letter_code
_entity_poly.pdbx_strand_id
1 'polypeptide(L)'
;MKKQADYIKRIEIKGLWGRKNISWDLRADVNILSGVNGIGKSTILNNSVRYLNELEGHALTNGVQPGVSFVFSPEDANFIRFDVIRSFDRPLINSGLLEKIGNSNVKTELDWQLYLLQRRYLDYQVNIGNRIIELLTSGVIEDQARAAEVSRPKTKFQDLMDDLFSETGKKINRRSNEILFEQDGDILTPYQLSSGEKQMLVILLTVLVQDNQPFALLMDA
;
A
#
# COMPACT_ATOMS: atom_id res chain seq x y z
N MET A 1 -5.08 -22.03 -13.41
CA MET A 1 -4.40 -21.86 -12.11
C MET A 1 -3.93 -20.43 -12.00
N LYS A 2 -4.16 -19.70 -10.88
CA LYS A 2 -3.66 -18.32 -10.72
C LYS A 2 -2.15 -18.37 -10.45
N LYS A 3 -1.34 -17.70 -11.30
CA LYS A 3 0.10 -17.55 -11.14
C LYS A 3 0.44 -16.08 -10.93
N GLN A 4 1.08 -15.77 -9.80
CA GLN A 4 1.43 -14.41 -9.42
C GLN A 4 2.61 -13.89 -10.24
N ALA A 5 2.52 -12.63 -10.65
CA ALA A 5 3.60 -11.91 -11.30
C ALA A 5 4.55 -11.30 -10.26
N ASP A 6 5.80 -11.14 -10.67
CA ASP A 6 6.82 -10.39 -9.92
C ASP A 6 6.63 -8.89 -10.13
N TYR A 7 6.31 -8.47 -11.36
CA TYR A 7 5.99 -7.08 -11.70
C TYR A 7 5.21 -6.98 -13.03
N ILE A 8 4.67 -5.79 -13.31
CA ILE A 8 4.01 -5.45 -14.58
C ILE A 8 5.07 -4.97 -15.56
N LYS A 9 5.31 -5.72 -16.65
CA LYS A 9 6.32 -5.41 -17.68
C LYS A 9 5.85 -4.33 -18.65
N ARG A 10 4.54 -4.31 -18.99
CA ARG A 10 3.95 -3.36 -19.93
C ARG A 10 2.47 -3.14 -19.62
N ILE A 11 2.03 -1.91 -19.82
CA ILE A 11 0.63 -1.50 -19.81
C ILE A 11 0.27 -1.04 -21.22
N GLU A 12 -0.81 -1.59 -21.78
CA GLU A 12 -1.40 -1.15 -23.03
C GLU A 12 -2.82 -0.64 -22.79
N ILE A 13 -3.14 0.53 -23.32
CA ILE A 13 -4.47 1.13 -23.26
C ILE A 13 -4.88 1.52 -24.67
N LYS A 14 -5.91 0.85 -25.23
CA LYS A 14 -6.44 1.11 -26.56
C LYS A 14 -7.73 1.93 -26.47
N GLY A 15 -7.84 2.94 -27.31
CA GLY A 15 -9.05 3.77 -27.40
C GLY A 15 -9.22 4.73 -26.22
N LEU A 16 -8.14 5.16 -25.58
CA LEU A 16 -8.22 6.19 -24.56
C LEU A 16 -8.81 7.47 -25.15
N TRP A 17 -9.91 7.98 -24.55
CA TRP A 17 -10.75 9.07 -25.08
C TRP A 17 -11.26 8.82 -26.51
N GLY A 18 -11.50 7.56 -26.85
CA GLY A 18 -12.01 7.14 -28.15
C GLY A 18 -11.00 7.21 -29.33
N ARG A 19 -9.76 7.64 -29.11
CA ARG A 19 -8.81 7.91 -30.21
C ARG A 19 -7.32 7.66 -29.93
N LYS A 20 -6.91 7.52 -28.68
CA LYS A 20 -5.46 7.38 -28.35
C LYS A 20 -5.16 5.95 -27.90
N ASN A 21 -4.05 5.42 -28.40
CA ASN A 21 -3.48 4.18 -27.93
C ASN A 21 -2.19 4.49 -27.18
N ILE A 22 -2.02 3.90 -26.03
CA ILE A 22 -0.83 4.04 -25.17
C ILE A 22 -0.22 2.66 -25.01
N SER A 23 1.09 2.58 -25.17
CA SER A 23 1.90 1.44 -24.77
C SER A 23 3.03 1.95 -23.89
N TRP A 24 3.14 1.45 -22.67
CA TRP A 24 4.10 1.90 -21.70
C TRP A 24 4.86 0.72 -21.13
N ASP A 25 6.14 0.60 -21.50
CA ASP A 25 7.05 -0.38 -20.94
C ASP A 25 7.51 0.07 -19.56
N LEU A 26 7.39 -0.82 -18.58
CA LEU A 26 7.69 -0.56 -17.19
C LEU A 26 8.98 -1.26 -16.75
N ARG A 27 9.68 -0.64 -15.84
CA ARG A 27 10.77 -1.23 -15.07
C ARG A 27 10.19 -2.01 -13.89
N ALA A 28 10.97 -2.96 -13.37
CA ALA A 28 10.56 -3.77 -12.22
C ALA A 28 10.49 -2.98 -10.90
N ASP A 29 11.18 -1.83 -10.84
CA ASP A 29 11.28 -0.99 -9.65
C ASP A 29 10.29 0.20 -9.70
N VAL A 30 10.77 1.41 -9.95
CA VAL A 30 9.99 2.65 -9.91
C VAL A 30 9.75 3.19 -11.31
N ASN A 31 8.49 3.51 -11.61
CA ASN A 31 8.06 4.14 -12.84
C ASN A 31 7.31 5.44 -12.52
N ILE A 32 7.68 6.54 -13.16
CA ILE A 32 7.11 7.86 -12.92
C ILE A 32 6.41 8.35 -14.18
N LEU A 33 5.11 8.62 -14.05
CA LEU A 33 4.30 9.25 -15.09
C LEU A 33 4.18 10.74 -14.79
N SER A 34 4.90 11.57 -15.53
CA SER A 34 4.91 13.01 -15.37
C SER A 34 4.30 13.74 -16.57
N GLY A 35 3.86 14.97 -16.38
CA GLY A 35 3.29 15.82 -17.42
C GLY A 35 2.42 16.92 -16.85
N VAL A 36 1.98 17.87 -17.69
CA VAL A 36 1.12 18.97 -17.30
C VAL A 36 -0.24 18.52 -16.77
N ASN A 37 -0.88 19.34 -15.96
CA ASN A 37 -2.22 19.04 -15.44
C ASN A 37 -3.22 18.89 -16.60
N GLY A 38 -4.14 17.93 -16.46
CA GLY A 38 -5.14 17.62 -17.49
C GLY A 38 -4.66 16.74 -18.64
N ILE A 39 -3.36 16.37 -18.74
CA ILE A 39 -2.86 15.50 -19.81
C ILE A 39 -3.37 14.04 -19.73
N GLY A 40 -3.96 13.66 -18.59
CA GLY A 40 -4.56 12.33 -18.41
C GLY A 40 -3.78 11.34 -17.55
N LYS A 41 -2.82 11.81 -16.73
CA LYS A 41 -2.06 10.94 -15.82
C LYS A 41 -2.97 10.09 -14.93
N SER A 42 -3.86 10.74 -14.18
CA SER A 42 -4.82 10.06 -13.29
C SER A 42 -5.81 9.19 -14.07
N THR A 43 -6.12 9.52 -15.34
CA THR A 43 -6.96 8.68 -16.19
C THR A 43 -6.27 7.36 -16.53
N ILE A 44 -4.98 7.40 -16.87
CA ILE A 44 -4.17 6.20 -17.13
C ILE A 44 -4.10 5.33 -15.87
N LEU A 45 -3.78 5.96 -14.73
CA LEU A 45 -3.70 5.25 -13.45
C LEU A 45 -5.04 4.61 -13.07
N ASN A 46 -6.14 5.35 -13.14
CA ASN A 46 -7.47 4.83 -12.81
C ASN A 46 -7.90 3.69 -13.73
N ASN A 47 -7.60 3.75 -15.04
CA ASN A 47 -7.88 2.65 -15.96
C ASN A 47 -7.04 1.41 -15.62
N SER A 48 -5.79 1.60 -15.21
CA SER A 48 -4.92 0.50 -14.75
C SER A 48 -5.47 -0.15 -13.47
N VAL A 49 -5.88 0.66 -12.49
CA VAL A 49 -6.50 0.18 -11.24
C VAL A 49 -7.80 -0.60 -11.53
N ARG A 50 -8.63 -0.09 -12.44
CA ARG A 50 -9.88 -0.80 -12.82
C ARG A 50 -9.58 -2.16 -13.41
N TYR A 51 -8.63 -2.25 -14.33
CA TYR A 51 -8.24 -3.52 -14.93
C TYR A 51 -7.69 -4.51 -13.89
N LEU A 52 -6.88 -4.04 -12.93
CA LEU A 52 -6.38 -4.88 -11.85
C LEU A 52 -7.52 -5.42 -10.97
N ASN A 53 -8.51 -4.59 -10.64
CA ASN A 53 -9.71 -5.02 -9.93
C ASN A 53 -10.52 -6.08 -10.70
N GLU A 54 -10.62 -5.94 -12.04
CA GLU A 54 -11.27 -6.95 -12.90
C GLU A 54 -10.55 -8.31 -12.84
N LEU A 55 -9.22 -8.30 -12.87
CA LEU A 55 -8.42 -9.52 -12.75
C LEU A 55 -8.61 -10.22 -11.40
N GLU A 56 -8.89 -9.47 -10.33
CA GLU A 56 -9.22 -10.03 -9.02
C GLU A 56 -10.66 -10.56 -8.92
N GLY A 57 -11.51 -10.26 -9.90
CA GLY A 57 -12.90 -10.72 -9.96
C GLY A 57 -13.92 -9.76 -9.34
N HIS A 58 -13.53 -8.49 -9.12
CA HIS A 58 -14.44 -7.44 -8.69
C HIS A 58 -15.27 -6.93 -9.89
N ALA A 59 -16.60 -7.05 -9.81
CA ALA A 59 -17.51 -6.59 -10.87
C ALA A 59 -17.42 -5.06 -11.03
N LEU A 60 -17.30 -4.61 -12.28
CA LEU A 60 -17.26 -3.19 -12.60
C LEU A 60 -18.61 -2.66 -13.08
N THR A 61 -18.83 -1.40 -12.76
CA THR A 61 -20.00 -0.62 -13.23
C THR A 61 -19.89 -0.27 -14.71
N ASN A 62 -21.02 -0.34 -15.41
CA ASN A 62 -21.21 -0.14 -16.84
C ASN A 62 -20.59 1.16 -17.40
N GLY A 63 -19.84 1.04 -18.50
CA GLY A 63 -19.35 2.13 -19.33
C GLY A 63 -18.48 1.61 -20.49
N VAL A 64 -18.49 2.30 -21.63
CA VAL A 64 -17.58 2.01 -22.74
C VAL A 64 -16.14 2.25 -22.25
N GLN A 65 -15.35 1.18 -22.16
CA GLN A 65 -14.02 1.23 -21.59
C GLN A 65 -12.96 1.18 -22.68
N PRO A 66 -11.84 1.91 -22.52
CA PRO A 66 -10.65 1.66 -23.31
C PRO A 66 -10.19 0.21 -23.03
N GLY A 67 -9.76 -0.49 -24.08
CA GLY A 67 -9.17 -1.82 -23.94
C GLY A 67 -7.85 -1.71 -23.15
N VAL A 68 -7.84 -2.17 -21.91
CA VAL A 68 -6.63 -2.21 -21.09
C VAL A 68 -6.10 -3.64 -21.06
N SER A 69 -4.80 -3.81 -21.23
CA SER A 69 -4.13 -5.10 -21.06
C SER A 69 -2.76 -4.91 -20.43
N PHE A 70 -2.35 -5.88 -19.63
CA PHE A 70 -1.03 -5.91 -19.00
C PHE A 70 -0.22 -7.10 -19.51
N VAL A 71 1.08 -6.89 -19.67
CA VAL A 71 2.05 -7.95 -19.82
C VAL A 71 2.79 -8.08 -18.49
N PHE A 72 2.79 -9.27 -17.93
CA PHE A 72 3.43 -9.57 -16.66
C PHE A 72 4.82 -10.18 -16.85
N SER A 73 5.59 -10.19 -15.79
CA SER A 73 6.81 -10.97 -15.65
C SER A 73 6.66 -11.90 -14.44
N PRO A 74 6.86 -13.22 -14.58
CA PRO A 74 7.07 -13.94 -15.84
C PRO A 74 5.84 -13.92 -16.76
N GLU A 75 6.02 -14.22 -18.05
CA GLU A 75 4.97 -14.03 -19.09
C GLU A 75 3.75 -14.95 -18.91
N ASP A 76 3.89 -16.04 -18.20
CA ASP A 76 2.81 -16.98 -17.85
C ASP A 76 2.06 -16.58 -16.58
N ALA A 77 2.45 -15.49 -15.91
CA ALA A 77 1.72 -14.92 -14.79
C ALA A 77 0.41 -14.26 -15.28
N ASN A 78 -0.63 -14.32 -14.46
CA ASN A 78 -1.97 -13.83 -14.84
C ASN A 78 -2.63 -12.95 -13.77
N PHE A 79 -1.96 -12.68 -12.65
CA PHE A 79 -2.38 -11.70 -11.67
C PHE A 79 -1.17 -11.12 -10.92
N ILE A 80 -1.35 -9.96 -10.33
CA ILE A 80 -0.41 -9.34 -9.39
C ILE A 80 -1.21 -8.75 -8.22
N ARG A 81 -0.68 -8.86 -7.01
CA ARG A 81 -1.21 -8.09 -5.87
C ARG A 81 -0.96 -6.62 -6.11
N PHE A 82 -1.86 -5.77 -5.70
CA PHE A 82 -1.67 -4.34 -5.82
C PHE A 82 -2.30 -3.57 -4.65
N ASP A 83 -1.75 -2.40 -4.40
CA ASP A 83 -2.31 -1.40 -3.52
C ASP A 83 -2.36 -0.05 -4.23
N VAL A 84 -3.33 0.79 -3.88
CA VAL A 84 -3.51 2.12 -4.46
C VAL A 84 -3.45 3.14 -3.35
N ILE A 85 -2.49 4.06 -3.45
CA ILE A 85 -2.38 5.19 -2.53
C ILE A 85 -2.90 6.44 -3.23
N ARG A 86 -3.87 7.07 -2.62
CA ARG A 86 -4.37 8.39 -3.03
C ARG A 86 -3.76 9.43 -2.13
N SER A 87 -2.98 10.34 -2.71
CA SER A 87 -2.24 11.35 -1.99
C SER A 87 -3.08 12.55 -1.53
N PHE A 88 -4.30 12.68 -2.03
CA PHE A 88 -5.16 13.80 -1.66
C PHE A 88 -5.91 13.49 -0.37
N ASP A 89 -5.68 14.32 0.66
CA ASP A 89 -6.41 14.27 1.92
C ASP A 89 -7.80 14.92 1.75
N ARG A 90 -8.68 14.20 1.08
CA ARG A 90 -10.05 14.64 0.81
C ARG A 90 -10.99 14.17 1.91
N PRO A 91 -12.00 15.00 2.29
CA PRO A 91 -13.03 14.55 3.20
C PRO A 91 -13.74 13.28 2.67
N LEU A 92 -13.99 12.32 3.54
CA LEU A 92 -14.82 11.16 3.22
C LEU A 92 -16.27 11.62 3.05
N ILE A 93 -16.80 11.51 1.83
CA ILE A 93 -18.17 11.93 1.49
C ILE A 93 -19.20 10.86 1.85
N ASN A 94 -18.77 9.61 2.12
CA ASN A 94 -19.68 8.50 2.37
C ASN A 94 -20.07 8.39 3.85
N SER A 95 -21.15 9.09 4.23
CA SER A 95 -21.69 9.07 5.60
C SER A 95 -22.04 7.67 6.11
N GLY A 96 -22.52 6.77 5.24
CA GLY A 96 -22.85 5.39 5.62
C GLY A 96 -21.63 4.52 5.96
N LEU A 97 -20.45 4.86 5.44
CA LEU A 97 -19.18 4.23 5.83
C LEU A 97 -18.72 4.72 7.21
N LEU A 98 -18.81 6.02 7.47
CA LEU A 98 -18.42 6.63 8.73
C LEU A 98 -19.25 6.10 9.91
N GLU A 99 -20.57 5.93 9.73
CA GLU A 99 -21.45 5.34 10.76
C GLU A 99 -21.09 3.89 11.09
N LYS A 100 -20.67 3.10 10.08
CA LYS A 100 -20.30 1.68 10.28
C LYS A 100 -18.93 1.49 10.94
N ILE A 101 -18.03 2.45 10.81
CA ILE A 101 -16.67 2.35 11.34
C ILE A 101 -16.66 2.56 12.86
N GLY A 102 -17.58 3.37 13.41
CA GLY A 102 -17.64 3.68 14.85
C GLY A 102 -16.40 4.43 15.38
N ASN A 103 -15.53 4.92 14.49
CA ASN A 103 -14.32 5.65 14.84
C ASN A 103 -14.42 7.11 14.34
N SER A 104 -14.70 8.01 15.27
CA SER A 104 -14.86 9.45 14.99
C SER A 104 -13.59 10.16 14.49
N ASN A 105 -12.44 9.51 14.56
CA ASN A 105 -11.15 10.06 14.11
C ASN A 105 -10.95 9.91 12.60
N VAL A 106 -11.70 9.02 11.94
CA VAL A 106 -11.62 8.80 10.49
C VAL A 106 -12.47 9.83 9.77
N LYS A 107 -11.85 10.87 9.21
CA LYS A 107 -12.53 12.00 8.55
C LYS A 107 -12.19 12.15 7.07
N THR A 108 -11.02 11.65 6.68
CA THR A 108 -10.47 11.84 5.33
C THR A 108 -10.16 10.51 4.65
N GLU A 109 -9.87 10.55 3.35
CA GLU A 109 -9.43 9.35 2.61
C GLU A 109 -8.11 8.79 3.16
N LEU A 110 -7.18 9.64 3.61
CA LEU A 110 -5.96 9.18 4.26
C LEU A 110 -6.24 8.51 5.61
N ASP A 111 -7.15 9.07 6.41
CA ASP A 111 -7.58 8.44 7.67
C ASP A 111 -8.20 7.06 7.42
N TRP A 112 -8.99 6.93 6.36
CA TRP A 112 -9.57 5.65 5.96
C TRP A 112 -8.51 4.63 5.55
N GLN A 113 -7.53 5.04 4.75
CA GLN A 113 -6.40 4.17 4.37
C GLN A 113 -5.61 3.74 5.61
N LEU A 114 -5.33 4.66 6.55
CA LEU A 114 -4.68 4.35 7.81
C LEU A 114 -5.48 3.38 8.66
N TYR A 115 -6.80 3.55 8.75
CA TYR A 115 -7.68 2.62 9.46
C TYR A 115 -7.61 1.19 8.92
N LEU A 116 -7.63 1.03 7.60
CA LEU A 116 -7.47 -0.28 6.96
C LEU A 116 -6.05 -0.86 7.18
N LEU A 117 -5.02 -0.02 7.07
CA LEU A 117 -3.64 -0.42 7.26
C LEU A 117 -3.33 -0.81 8.71
N GLN A 118 -3.94 -0.17 9.70
CA GLN A 118 -3.83 -0.59 11.10
C GLN A 118 -4.26 -2.05 11.31
N ARG A 119 -5.35 -2.47 10.68
CA ARG A 119 -5.81 -3.86 10.74
C ARG A 119 -4.83 -4.81 10.07
N ARG A 120 -4.37 -4.48 8.86
CA ARG A 120 -3.35 -5.27 8.15
C ARG A 120 -2.04 -5.35 8.94
N TYR A 121 -1.69 -4.28 9.66
CA TYR A 121 -0.50 -4.27 10.51
C TYR A 121 -0.63 -5.21 11.72
N LEU A 122 -1.81 -5.30 12.34
CA LEU A 122 -2.05 -6.28 13.39
C LEU A 122 -1.90 -7.71 12.87
N ASP A 123 -2.50 -8.04 11.72
CA ASP A 123 -2.35 -9.35 11.09
C ASP A 123 -0.87 -9.64 10.75
N TYR A 124 -0.15 -8.65 10.21
CA TYR A 124 1.27 -8.75 9.93
C TYR A 124 2.08 -9.07 11.19
N GLN A 125 1.80 -8.40 12.32
CA GLN A 125 2.50 -8.66 13.59
C GLN A 125 2.22 -10.06 14.13
N VAL A 126 0.97 -10.53 14.05
CA VAL A 126 0.62 -11.89 14.45
C VAL A 126 1.37 -12.92 13.60
N ASN A 127 1.40 -12.74 12.28
CA ASN A 127 2.11 -13.65 11.37
C ASN A 127 3.61 -13.68 11.64
N ILE A 128 4.24 -12.53 11.87
CA ILE A 128 5.66 -12.44 12.25
C ILE A 128 5.91 -13.10 13.61
N GLY A 129 5.06 -12.82 14.59
CA GLY A 129 5.17 -13.42 15.92
C GLY A 129 5.11 -14.95 15.86
N ASN A 130 4.18 -15.50 15.13
CA ASN A 130 4.07 -16.95 14.92
C ASN A 130 5.32 -17.54 14.27
N ARG A 131 5.83 -16.92 13.20
CA ARG A 131 7.07 -17.36 12.54
C ARG A 131 8.28 -17.32 13.48
N ILE A 132 8.40 -16.27 14.32
CA ILE A 132 9.47 -16.17 15.31
C ILE A 132 9.35 -17.29 16.34
N ILE A 133 8.15 -17.55 16.86
CA ILE A 133 7.90 -18.63 17.83
C ILE A 133 8.27 -19.99 17.22
N GLU A 134 7.84 -20.27 15.99
CA GLU A 134 8.19 -21.51 15.28
C GLU A 134 9.70 -21.69 15.16
N LEU A 135 10.43 -20.65 14.76
CA LEU A 135 11.88 -20.70 14.64
C LEU A 135 12.58 -20.89 16.00
N LEU A 136 12.11 -20.23 17.05
CA LEU A 136 12.73 -20.36 18.39
C LEU A 136 12.44 -21.71 19.06
N THR A 137 11.33 -22.37 18.67
CA THR A 137 10.91 -23.67 19.23
C THR A 137 11.33 -24.86 18.39
N SER A 138 11.95 -24.64 17.22
CA SER A 138 12.42 -25.71 16.32
C SER A 138 13.53 -26.58 16.94
N GLY A 139 14.26 -26.07 17.92
CA GLY A 139 15.44 -26.73 18.51
C GLY A 139 16.71 -26.66 17.63
N VAL A 140 16.66 -25.94 16.50
CA VAL A 140 17.77 -25.76 15.56
C VAL A 140 18.47 -24.44 15.85
N ILE A 141 19.80 -24.46 16.06
CA ILE A 141 20.57 -23.26 16.45
C ILE A 141 20.53 -22.19 15.37
N GLU A 142 20.59 -22.57 14.09
CA GLU A 142 20.53 -21.66 12.96
C GLU A 142 19.20 -20.88 12.86
N ASP A 143 18.12 -21.45 13.39
CA ASP A 143 16.80 -20.81 13.36
C ASP A 143 16.69 -19.64 14.33
N GLN A 144 17.53 -19.58 15.36
CA GLN A 144 17.60 -18.40 16.25
C GLN A 144 18.08 -17.15 15.49
N ALA A 145 19.07 -17.29 14.60
CA ALA A 145 19.53 -16.18 13.76
C ALA A 145 18.44 -15.77 12.75
N ARG A 146 17.71 -16.73 12.18
CA ARG A 146 16.57 -16.48 11.28
C ARG A 146 15.43 -15.76 11.98
N ALA A 147 15.16 -16.05 13.25
CA ALA A 147 14.13 -15.34 14.01
C ALA A 147 14.41 -13.82 14.11
N ALA A 148 15.66 -13.42 14.27
CA ALA A 148 16.06 -12.01 14.26
C ALA A 148 15.83 -11.38 12.87
N GLU A 149 16.14 -12.08 11.78
CA GLU A 149 15.92 -11.59 10.42
C GLU A 149 14.42 -11.39 10.10
N VAL A 150 13.53 -12.23 10.64
CA VAL A 150 12.07 -12.09 10.47
C VAL A 150 11.54 -10.76 11.02
N SER A 151 12.10 -10.26 12.12
CA SER A 151 11.71 -8.97 12.74
C SER A 151 12.33 -7.74 12.08
N ARG A 152 13.39 -7.91 11.30
CA ARG A 152 14.18 -6.83 10.71
C ARG A 152 13.38 -5.83 9.84
N PRO A 153 12.44 -6.25 8.96
CA PRO A 153 11.61 -5.31 8.19
C PRO A 153 10.79 -4.37 9.08
N LYS A 154 10.22 -4.88 10.18
CA LYS A 154 9.48 -4.08 11.16
C LYS A 154 10.40 -3.06 11.84
N THR A 155 11.57 -3.48 12.29
CA THR A 155 12.56 -2.59 12.93
C THR A 155 12.99 -1.49 11.96
N LYS A 156 13.33 -1.86 10.71
CA LYS A 156 13.70 -0.90 9.67
C LYS A 156 12.59 0.12 9.38
N PHE A 157 11.35 -0.32 9.33
CA PHE A 157 10.20 0.57 9.17
C PHE A 157 10.11 1.57 10.34
N GLN A 158 10.26 1.10 11.58
CA GLN A 158 10.20 1.95 12.77
C GLN A 158 11.34 2.96 12.80
N ASP A 159 12.56 2.55 12.44
CA ASP A 159 13.72 3.44 12.34
C ASP A 159 13.49 4.53 11.26
N LEU A 160 12.99 4.15 10.09
CA LEU A 160 12.65 5.11 9.03
C LEU A 160 11.57 6.10 9.46
N MET A 161 10.56 5.67 10.23
CA MET A 161 9.54 6.58 10.74
C MET A 161 10.13 7.57 11.74
N ASP A 162 10.99 7.11 12.65
CA ASP A 162 11.67 7.96 13.62
C ASP A 162 12.57 9.00 12.91
N ASP A 163 13.28 8.60 11.85
CA ASP A 163 14.13 9.49 11.05
C ASP A 163 13.30 10.55 10.31
N LEU A 164 12.22 10.13 9.65
CA LEU A 164 11.34 11.04 8.89
C LEU A 164 10.62 12.06 9.77
N PHE A 165 10.29 11.69 11.01
CA PHE A 165 9.56 12.56 11.93
C PHE A 165 10.49 13.23 12.97
N SER A 166 11.80 13.12 12.80
CA SER A 166 12.80 13.67 13.72
C SER A 166 12.65 15.18 13.90
N GLU A 167 12.36 15.93 12.82
CA GLU A 167 12.17 17.39 12.88
C GLU A 167 10.95 17.81 13.70
N THR A 168 9.92 16.96 13.77
CA THR A 168 8.70 17.23 14.54
C THR A 168 8.74 16.59 15.93
N GLY A 169 9.84 15.91 16.29
CA GLY A 169 10.03 15.28 17.60
C GLY A 169 9.15 14.07 17.86
N LYS A 170 8.47 13.55 16.84
CA LYS A 170 7.61 12.36 16.97
C LYS A 170 8.44 11.09 16.84
N LYS A 171 8.18 10.11 17.71
CA LYS A 171 8.79 8.77 17.66
C LYS A 171 7.73 7.70 17.66
N ILE A 172 7.94 6.64 16.87
CA ILE A 172 7.01 5.52 16.85
C ILE A 172 7.08 4.73 18.16
N ASN A 173 5.92 4.41 18.74
CA ASN A 173 5.87 3.55 19.92
C ASN A 173 6.12 2.09 19.54
N ARG A 174 7.30 1.57 19.86
CA ARG A 174 7.74 0.23 19.46
C ARG A 174 7.11 -0.90 20.29
N ARG A 175 6.46 -0.55 21.39
CA ARG A 175 5.84 -1.53 22.32
C ARG A 175 4.35 -1.76 22.03
N SER A 176 3.73 -0.84 21.30
CA SER A 176 2.33 -0.96 20.95
C SER A 176 2.10 -1.99 19.83
N ASN A 177 0.97 -2.68 19.91
CA ASN A 177 0.48 -3.51 18.81
C ASN A 177 -0.16 -2.68 17.69
N GLU A 178 -0.55 -1.44 17.99
CA GLU A 178 -1.05 -0.46 17.04
C GLU A 178 0.06 0.51 16.65
N ILE A 179 -0.09 1.15 15.49
CA ILE A 179 0.78 2.28 15.14
C ILE A 179 0.37 3.47 16.00
N LEU A 180 1.24 3.83 16.92
CA LEU A 180 1.13 5.01 17.79
C LEU A 180 2.45 5.76 17.74
N PHE A 181 2.40 7.05 18.05
CA PHE A 181 3.57 7.91 18.17
C PHE A 181 3.63 8.54 19.56
N GLU A 182 4.82 8.92 19.96
CA GLU A 182 5.08 9.66 21.19
C GLU A 182 5.68 11.01 20.83
N GLN A 183 5.17 12.09 21.43
CA GLN A 183 5.68 13.45 21.29
C GLN A 183 5.51 14.19 22.62
N ASP A 184 6.59 14.72 23.18
CA ASP A 184 6.60 15.50 24.41
C ASP A 184 5.92 14.83 25.63
N GLY A 185 5.89 13.47 25.64
CA GLY A 185 5.25 12.67 26.68
C GLY A 185 3.79 12.27 26.37
N ASP A 186 3.20 12.79 25.31
CA ASP A 186 1.85 12.45 24.86
C ASP A 186 1.88 11.31 23.84
N ILE A 187 0.80 10.51 23.82
CA ILE A 187 0.58 9.46 22.85
C ILE A 187 -0.33 9.99 21.73
N LEU A 188 0.16 9.95 20.52
CA LEU A 188 -0.56 10.38 19.32
C LEU A 188 -1.00 9.16 18.49
N THR A 189 -2.25 9.22 18.02
CA THR A 189 -2.76 8.29 17.01
C THR A 189 -2.35 8.74 15.61
N PRO A 190 -2.31 7.85 14.60
CA PRO A 190 -2.01 8.21 13.22
C PRO A 190 -2.92 9.30 12.65
N TYR A 191 -4.14 9.40 13.16
CA TYR A 191 -5.13 10.40 12.71
C TYR A 191 -4.77 11.83 13.10
N GLN A 192 -3.88 12.01 14.08
CA GLN A 192 -3.42 13.32 14.60
C GLN A 192 -2.16 13.83 13.86
N LEU A 193 -1.61 13.03 12.96
CA LEU A 193 -0.48 13.42 12.10
C LEU A 193 -0.92 14.46 11.06
N SER A 194 0.01 15.26 10.58
CA SER A 194 -0.20 16.13 9.42
C SER A 194 -0.47 15.32 8.15
N SER A 195 -1.09 15.91 7.13
CA SER A 195 -1.40 15.20 5.87
C SER A 195 -0.15 14.61 5.21
N GLY A 196 0.98 15.32 5.22
CA GLY A 196 2.26 14.82 4.69
C GLY A 196 2.80 13.62 5.50
N GLU A 197 2.76 13.71 6.83
CA GLU A 197 3.17 12.62 7.71
C GLU A 197 2.27 11.37 7.53
N LYS A 198 0.95 11.57 7.43
CA LYS A 198 -0.01 10.49 7.12
C LYS A 198 0.32 9.82 5.79
N GLN A 199 0.61 10.60 4.77
CA GLN A 199 0.96 10.09 3.45
C GLN A 199 2.24 9.22 3.50
N MET A 200 3.29 9.70 4.16
CA MET A 200 4.52 8.93 4.35
C MET A 200 4.28 7.64 5.12
N LEU A 201 3.48 7.72 6.19
CA LEU A 201 3.09 6.54 6.97
C LEU A 201 2.31 5.54 6.12
N VAL A 202 1.33 5.98 5.33
CA VAL A 202 0.55 5.12 4.43
C VAL A 202 1.46 4.39 3.45
N ILE A 203 2.41 5.10 2.82
CA ILE A 203 3.36 4.51 1.86
C ILE A 203 4.19 3.42 2.52
N LEU A 204 4.90 3.76 3.60
CA LEU A 204 5.83 2.84 4.24
C LEU A 204 5.12 1.65 4.91
N LEU A 205 3.97 1.91 5.53
CA LEU A 205 3.18 0.86 6.15
C LEU A 205 2.58 -0.10 5.10
N THR A 206 2.13 0.42 3.95
CA THR A 206 1.66 -0.42 2.83
C THR A 206 2.76 -1.38 2.37
N VAL A 207 4.00 -0.89 2.22
CA VAL A 207 5.13 -1.74 1.83
C VAL A 207 5.43 -2.79 2.91
N LEU A 208 5.44 -2.40 4.18
CA LEU A 208 5.72 -3.31 5.29
C LEU A 208 4.73 -4.48 5.34
N VAL A 209 3.43 -4.20 5.25
CA VAL A 209 2.39 -5.24 5.41
C VAL A 209 2.28 -6.20 4.22
N GLN A 210 3.01 -5.98 3.13
CA GLN A 210 3.14 -6.94 2.04
C GLN A 210 4.06 -8.12 2.39
N ASP A 211 4.83 -8.00 3.45
CA ASP A 211 5.68 -9.10 3.98
C ASP A 211 6.59 -9.72 2.93
N ASN A 212 7.31 -8.90 2.19
CA ASN A 212 8.23 -9.26 1.09
C ASN A 212 7.57 -9.99 -0.10
N GLN A 213 6.23 -9.97 -0.21
CA GLN A 213 5.55 -10.51 -1.38
C GLN A 213 5.60 -9.50 -2.54
N PRO A 214 5.79 -9.96 -3.79
CA PRO A 214 5.69 -9.08 -4.95
C PRO A 214 4.32 -8.41 -5.05
N PHE A 215 4.32 -7.10 -5.29
CA PHE A 215 3.09 -6.32 -5.48
C PHE A 215 3.35 -5.07 -6.31
N ALA A 216 2.31 -4.52 -6.92
CA ALA A 216 2.35 -3.24 -7.59
C ALA A 216 1.75 -2.15 -6.66
N LEU A 217 2.50 -1.08 -6.44
CA LEU A 217 2.01 0.10 -5.74
C LEU A 217 1.70 1.20 -6.74
N LEU A 218 0.43 1.60 -6.82
CA LEU A 218 -0.02 2.68 -7.69
C LEU A 218 -0.30 3.92 -6.83
N MET A 219 0.36 5.03 -7.18
CA MET A 219 0.22 6.30 -6.45
C MET A 219 -0.24 7.41 -7.39
N ASP A 220 -1.31 8.12 -7.02
CA ASP A 220 -1.73 9.36 -7.66
C ASP A 220 -1.24 10.53 -6.80
N ALA A 221 -0.20 11.24 -7.29
CA ALA A 221 0.48 12.32 -6.58
C ALA A 221 0.14 13.70 -7.17
#